data_80931abf872ecb5bc78da3ef17f1ea6e
#
_entry.id   80931abf872ecb5bc78da3ef17f1ea6e
#
_cell.length_a   1.000
_cell.length_b   1.000
_cell.length_c   1.000
_cell.angle_alpha   90.00
_cell.angle_beta   90.00
_cell.angle_gamma   90.00
#
_symmetry.space_group_name_H-M   'P 1'
#
loop_
_entity.id
_entity.type
_entity.pdbx_description
1 polymer ?
#
loop_
_entity_poly.entity_id
_entity_poly.type
_entity_poly.pdbx_seq_one_letter_code
_entity_poly.pdbx_strand_id
1 'polypeptide(L)'
;MPRLSLIVAFLLASLGLRAEELQVAVAANFTAPMQQIAVQFEKDTGHKALLSFGATGKFYAQISNGAPFEILLAADDETPAKLEKEGLGVGGSHFTYAIGKLVLWSANPDMVDSAGAVLKTGNFKHLAIANPKTAPYGAAAVEVMNKLGVLQNLQPRF
;
A
#
# COMPACT_ATOMS: atom_id res chain seq x y z
N MET A 1 55.70 19.53 9.11
CA MET A 1 54.36 19.37 9.66
C MET A 1 53.21 19.29 8.61
N PRO A 2 53.44 19.24 7.27
CA PRO A 2 52.33 19.10 6.28
C PRO A 2 51.76 17.65 6.11
N ARG A 3 52.49 16.63 6.52
CA ARG A 3 52.10 15.23 6.37
C ARG A 3 50.96 14.78 7.30
N LEU A 4 50.84 15.41 8.47
CA LEU A 4 49.78 15.06 9.44
C LEU A 4 48.41 15.60 9.04
N SER A 5 48.37 16.77 8.40
CA SER A 5 47.13 17.41 7.89
C SER A 5 46.50 16.63 6.72
N LEU A 6 47.30 15.96 5.89
CA LEU A 6 46.82 15.15 4.77
C LEU A 6 46.13 13.85 5.25
N ILE A 7 46.63 13.25 6.34
CA ILE A 7 46.07 12.01 6.89
C ILE A 7 44.71 12.28 7.58
N VAL A 8 44.57 13.43 8.28
CA VAL A 8 43.30 13.84 8.87
C VAL A 8 42.25 14.16 7.86
N ALA A 9 42.60 14.78 6.70
CA ALA A 9 41.66 15.04 5.60
C ALA A 9 41.19 13.74 4.94
N PHE A 10 42.02 12.71 4.83
CA PHE A 10 41.65 11.41 4.24
C PHE A 10 40.76 10.57 5.19
N LEU A 11 40.90 10.70 6.50
CA LEU A 11 40.05 10.06 7.51
C LEU A 11 38.65 10.67 7.59
N LEU A 12 38.49 11.95 7.30
CA LEU A 12 37.18 12.62 7.23
C LEU A 12 36.41 12.32 5.94
N ALA A 13 37.09 11.96 4.86
CA ALA A 13 36.47 11.58 3.60
C ALA A 13 35.85 10.15 3.61
N SER A 14 36.18 9.35 4.63
CA SER A 14 35.66 7.98 4.82
C SER A 14 34.40 7.91 5.72
N LEU A 15 33.74 9.04 6.00
CA LEU A 15 32.33 9.04 6.42
C LEU A 15 31.47 8.63 5.24
N GLY A 16 31.67 7.37 4.82
CA GLY A 16 31.02 6.77 3.68
C GLY A 16 29.51 6.93 3.79
N LEU A 17 28.89 7.33 2.69
CA LEU A 17 27.45 7.16 2.45
C LEU A 17 27.10 5.70 2.83
N ARG A 18 26.61 5.49 4.06
CA ARG A 18 26.02 4.20 4.40
C ARG A 18 24.71 4.12 3.63
N ALA A 19 24.60 3.07 2.85
CA ALA A 19 23.29 2.67 2.34
C ALA A 19 22.36 2.46 3.54
N GLU A 20 21.29 3.24 3.63
CA GLU A 20 20.28 3.08 4.66
C GLU A 20 19.20 2.14 4.16
N GLU A 21 18.66 1.33 5.07
CA GLU A 21 17.51 0.48 4.80
C GLU A 21 16.27 1.13 5.40
N LEU A 22 15.23 1.32 4.57
CA LEU A 22 13.97 1.94 4.94
C LEU A 22 12.89 0.86 5.06
N GLN A 23 12.19 0.78 6.19
CA GLN A 23 11.07 -0.12 6.40
C GLN A 23 9.80 0.45 5.80
N VAL A 24 9.29 -0.15 4.73
CA VAL A 24 8.13 0.36 3.97
C VAL A 24 6.95 -0.60 4.02
N ALA A 25 5.85 -0.16 4.63
CA ALA A 25 4.58 -0.86 4.61
C ALA A 25 3.80 -0.48 3.34
N VAL A 26 3.38 -1.46 2.57
CA VAL A 26 2.76 -1.25 1.25
C VAL A 26 1.44 -2.00 1.16
N ALA A 27 0.35 -1.29 0.88
CA ALA A 27 -0.93 -1.91 0.61
C ALA A 27 -0.84 -2.87 -0.57
N ALA A 28 -1.42 -4.07 -0.43
CA ALA A 28 -1.23 -5.19 -1.35
C ALA A 28 -1.61 -4.89 -2.81
N ASN A 29 -2.56 -3.96 -3.03
CA ASN A 29 -2.95 -3.50 -4.37
C ASN A 29 -1.83 -2.77 -5.12
N PHE A 30 -0.79 -2.29 -4.41
CA PHE A 30 0.33 -1.54 -5.00
C PHE A 30 1.63 -2.37 -5.06
N THR A 31 1.56 -3.68 -4.84
CA THR A 31 2.73 -4.58 -4.79
C THR A 31 3.61 -4.47 -6.03
N ALA A 32 3.07 -4.72 -7.21
CA ALA A 32 3.87 -4.79 -8.44
C ALA A 32 4.50 -3.41 -8.82
N PRO A 33 3.78 -2.28 -8.76
CA PRO A 33 4.41 -0.98 -8.97
C PRO A 33 5.51 -0.68 -7.94
N MET A 34 5.27 -0.94 -6.66
CA MET A 34 6.24 -0.62 -5.60
C MET A 34 7.52 -1.44 -5.70
N GLN A 35 7.45 -2.70 -6.13
CA GLN A 35 8.64 -3.51 -6.39
C GLN A 35 9.53 -2.88 -7.46
N GLN A 36 8.95 -2.31 -8.52
CA GLN A 36 9.72 -1.62 -9.57
C GLN A 36 10.28 -0.29 -9.07
N ILE A 37 9.50 0.46 -8.29
CA ILE A 37 9.94 1.73 -7.68
C ILE A 37 11.12 1.48 -6.73
N ALA A 38 11.08 0.43 -5.91
CA ALA A 38 12.15 0.12 -4.97
C ALA A 38 13.47 -0.19 -5.67
N VAL A 39 13.43 -0.92 -6.78
CA VAL A 39 14.65 -1.18 -7.61
C VAL A 39 15.23 0.12 -8.18
N GLN A 40 14.36 1.01 -8.68
CA GLN A 40 14.81 2.29 -9.21
C GLN A 40 15.34 3.21 -8.10
N PHE A 41 14.67 3.23 -6.94
CA PHE A 41 15.10 3.98 -5.77
C PHE A 41 16.49 3.57 -5.29
N GLU A 42 16.74 2.25 -5.17
CA GLU A 42 18.06 1.73 -4.79
C GLU A 42 19.14 2.13 -5.80
N LYS A 43 18.83 2.04 -7.10
CA LYS A 43 19.75 2.44 -8.16
C LYS A 43 20.11 3.93 -8.13
N ASP A 44 19.13 4.79 -7.84
CA ASP A 44 19.29 6.25 -7.92
C ASP A 44 19.91 6.83 -6.65
N THR A 45 19.68 6.19 -5.49
CA THR A 45 20.06 6.76 -4.19
C THR A 45 21.13 5.93 -3.44
N GLY A 46 21.29 4.66 -3.79
CA GLY A 46 22.08 3.69 -3.01
C GLY A 46 21.39 3.22 -1.73
N HIS A 47 20.20 3.75 -1.37
CA HIS A 47 19.41 3.30 -0.21
C HIS A 47 18.47 2.17 -0.62
N LYS A 48 18.07 1.32 0.34
CA LYS A 48 17.25 0.15 0.07
C LYS A 48 15.89 0.25 0.77
N ALA A 49 14.81 0.08 0.02
CA ALA A 49 13.47 -0.06 0.57
C ALA A 49 13.17 -1.53 0.91
N LEU A 50 12.97 -1.84 2.19
CA LEU A 50 12.54 -3.15 2.68
C LEU A 50 11.02 -3.19 2.70
N LEU A 51 10.43 -3.85 1.70
CA LEU A 51 9.01 -3.83 1.44
C LEU A 51 8.26 -4.91 2.23
N SER A 52 7.22 -4.51 2.96
CA SER A 52 6.23 -5.40 3.56
C SER A 52 4.88 -5.18 2.90
N PHE A 53 4.23 -6.24 2.42
CA PHE A 53 2.95 -6.15 1.72
C PHE A 53 1.80 -6.67 2.56
N GLY A 54 0.67 -5.94 2.59
CA GLY A 54 -0.48 -6.33 3.39
C GLY A 54 -1.70 -5.43 3.22
N ALA A 55 -2.71 -5.63 4.07
CA ALA A 55 -3.88 -4.76 4.10
C ALA A 55 -3.58 -3.49 4.93
N THR A 56 -4.07 -2.33 4.48
CA THR A 56 -3.89 -1.03 5.14
C THR A 56 -4.26 -1.07 6.63
N GLY A 57 -5.42 -1.63 6.98
CA GLY A 57 -5.86 -1.72 8.38
C GLY A 57 -4.99 -2.64 9.25
N LYS A 58 -4.31 -3.64 8.66
CA LYS A 58 -3.33 -4.45 9.40
C LYS A 58 -2.07 -3.65 9.69
N PHE A 59 -1.60 -2.85 8.75
CA PHE A 59 -0.46 -1.96 8.97
C PHE A 59 -0.78 -0.87 10.00
N TYR A 60 -1.99 -0.28 9.95
CA TYR A 60 -2.44 0.62 10.99
C TYR A 60 -2.31 -0.01 12.38
N ALA A 61 -2.83 -1.23 12.55
CA ALA A 61 -2.73 -1.93 13.83
C ALA A 61 -1.28 -2.21 14.26
N GLN A 62 -0.40 -2.57 13.32
CA GLN A 62 1.02 -2.81 13.60
C GLN A 62 1.73 -1.51 14.00
N ILE A 63 1.53 -0.41 13.28
CA ILE A 63 2.11 0.91 13.59
C ILE A 63 1.63 1.40 14.96
N SER A 64 0.33 1.26 15.26
CA SER A 64 -0.24 1.62 16.57
C SER A 64 0.34 0.79 17.72
N ASN A 65 0.91 -0.39 17.43
CA ASN A 65 1.63 -1.23 18.39
C ASN A 65 3.16 -1.11 18.30
N GLY A 66 3.67 -0.06 17.66
CA GLY A 66 5.10 0.25 17.63
C GLY A 66 5.92 -0.47 16.57
N ALA A 67 5.29 -1.01 15.51
CA ALA A 67 6.05 -1.56 14.39
C ALA A 67 6.91 -0.47 13.72
N PRO A 68 8.18 -0.75 13.38
CA PRO A 68 9.16 0.24 12.96
C PRO A 68 9.05 0.61 11.46
N PHE A 69 7.83 0.81 10.96
CA PHE A 69 7.66 1.30 9.61
C PHE A 69 7.93 2.79 9.53
N GLU A 70 8.73 3.19 8.56
CA GLU A 70 9.12 4.58 8.31
C GLU A 70 8.25 5.22 7.22
N ILE A 71 7.73 4.40 6.31
CA ILE A 71 6.83 4.84 5.23
C ILE A 71 5.64 3.89 5.15
N LEU A 72 4.43 4.44 4.99
CA LEU A 72 3.21 3.70 4.71
C LEU A 72 2.61 4.15 3.36
N LEU A 73 2.49 3.23 2.41
CA LEU A 73 1.68 3.39 1.21
C LEU A 73 0.31 2.74 1.43
N ALA A 74 -0.64 3.52 1.92
CA ALA A 74 -2.00 3.09 2.19
C ALA A 74 -2.83 2.98 0.90
N ALA A 75 -3.92 2.21 0.94
CA ALA A 75 -4.91 2.10 -0.13
C ALA A 75 -6.14 3.01 0.08
N ASP A 76 -6.09 3.87 1.09
CA ASP A 76 -7.08 4.89 1.44
C ASP A 76 -6.37 6.15 1.93
N ASP A 77 -7.09 7.24 2.07
CA ASP A 77 -6.64 8.52 2.60
C ASP A 77 -6.97 8.69 4.10
N GLU A 78 -7.92 7.92 4.61
CA GLU A 78 -8.35 8.00 6.01
C GLU A 78 -7.28 7.48 6.98
N THR A 79 -6.62 6.37 6.64
CA THR A 79 -5.62 5.76 7.52
C THR A 79 -4.38 6.64 7.74
N PRO A 80 -3.75 7.25 6.71
CA PRO A 80 -2.66 8.20 6.91
C PRO A 80 -3.09 9.42 7.73
N ALA A 81 -4.25 10.00 7.44
CA ALA A 81 -4.77 11.14 8.18
C ALA A 81 -5.02 10.79 9.66
N LYS A 82 -5.48 9.57 9.95
CA LYS A 82 -5.67 9.08 11.30
C LYS A 82 -4.35 8.90 12.05
N LEU A 83 -3.34 8.33 11.41
CA LEU A 83 -2.00 8.17 11.99
C LEU A 83 -1.36 9.53 12.33
N GLU A 84 -1.51 10.53 11.46
CA GLU A 84 -1.07 11.90 11.77
C GLU A 84 -1.79 12.48 12.98
N LYS A 85 -3.11 12.38 13.02
CA LYS A 85 -3.94 12.88 14.13
C LYS A 85 -3.58 12.23 15.47
N GLU A 86 -3.18 10.97 15.44
CA GLU A 86 -2.76 10.20 16.63
C GLU A 86 -1.28 10.42 17.00
N GLY A 87 -0.54 11.24 16.24
CA GLY A 87 0.89 11.49 16.46
C GLY A 87 1.80 10.31 16.11
N LEU A 88 1.31 9.37 15.32
CA LEU A 88 2.03 8.19 14.83
C LEU A 88 2.60 8.38 13.42
N GLY A 89 2.33 9.51 12.80
CA GLY A 89 2.87 9.96 11.52
C GLY A 89 3.40 11.39 11.63
N VAL A 90 4.29 11.76 10.72
CA VAL A 90 4.81 13.14 10.66
C VAL A 90 3.72 14.06 10.12
N GLY A 91 3.35 15.08 10.88
CA GLY A 91 2.27 16.01 10.53
C GLY A 91 2.51 16.69 9.18
N GLY A 92 1.53 16.68 8.29
CA GLY A 92 1.60 17.27 6.94
C GLY A 92 2.40 16.46 5.94
N SER A 93 2.78 15.21 6.27
CA SER A 93 3.57 14.36 5.36
C SER A 93 2.71 13.50 4.43
N HIS A 94 1.42 13.33 4.70
CA HIS A 94 0.58 12.51 3.84
C HIS A 94 0.12 13.24 2.57
N PHE A 95 0.04 12.50 1.47
CA PHE A 95 -0.47 12.98 0.19
C PHE A 95 -1.00 11.81 -0.65
N THR A 96 -1.91 12.09 -1.56
CA THR A 96 -2.41 11.10 -2.52
C THR A 96 -1.39 10.85 -3.60
N TYR A 97 -0.74 9.69 -3.59
CA TYR A 97 0.27 9.29 -4.57
C TYR A 97 -0.33 8.63 -5.82
N ALA A 98 -1.53 8.04 -5.72
CA ALA A 98 -2.24 7.41 -6.83
C ALA A 98 -3.74 7.29 -6.53
N ILE A 99 -4.55 7.21 -7.57
CA ILE A 99 -5.99 6.93 -7.47
C ILE A 99 -6.25 5.53 -8.04
N GLY A 100 -6.59 4.58 -7.16
CA GLY A 100 -6.97 3.23 -7.52
C GLY A 100 -8.37 3.15 -8.10
N LYS A 101 -8.62 2.10 -8.90
CA LYS A 101 -9.95 1.79 -9.43
C LYS A 101 -10.34 0.38 -9.04
N LEU A 102 -11.57 0.22 -8.56
CA LEU A 102 -12.16 -1.10 -8.36
C LEU A 102 -12.66 -1.62 -9.71
N VAL A 103 -12.39 -2.90 -9.99
CA VAL A 103 -12.84 -3.58 -11.19
C VAL A 103 -13.55 -4.88 -10.85
N LEU A 104 -14.55 -5.26 -11.63
CA LEU A 104 -15.11 -6.61 -11.64
C LEU A 104 -14.36 -7.42 -12.69
N TRP A 105 -13.82 -8.57 -12.27
CA TRP A 105 -13.00 -9.40 -13.15
C TRP A 105 -13.44 -10.87 -13.10
N SER A 106 -13.31 -11.57 -14.22
CA SER A 106 -13.45 -13.01 -14.31
C SER A 106 -12.41 -13.59 -15.27
N ALA A 107 -11.95 -14.80 -15.01
CA ALA A 107 -11.12 -15.55 -15.95
C ALA A 107 -11.91 -16.00 -17.20
N ASN A 108 -13.24 -16.07 -17.10
CA ASN A 108 -14.11 -16.28 -18.27
C ASN A 108 -14.41 -14.92 -18.92
N PRO A 109 -13.95 -14.66 -20.15
CA PRO A 109 -14.12 -13.37 -20.82
C PRO A 109 -15.58 -13.01 -21.09
N ASP A 110 -16.47 -14.00 -21.21
CA ASP A 110 -17.90 -13.81 -21.54
C ASP A 110 -18.76 -13.56 -20.29
N MET A 111 -18.16 -13.62 -19.07
CA MET A 111 -18.92 -13.52 -17.82
C MET A 111 -19.21 -12.08 -17.40
N VAL A 112 -18.31 -11.15 -17.67
CA VAL A 112 -18.39 -9.77 -17.21
C VAL A 112 -18.56 -8.84 -18.41
N ASP A 113 -19.68 -8.17 -18.49
CA ASP A 113 -19.91 -7.08 -19.44
C ASP A 113 -19.57 -5.71 -18.86
N SER A 114 -19.61 -4.67 -19.68
CA SER A 114 -19.33 -3.30 -19.27
C SER A 114 -20.31 -2.74 -18.24
N ALA A 115 -21.51 -3.31 -18.12
CA ALA A 115 -22.55 -2.92 -17.17
C ALA A 115 -22.50 -3.72 -15.86
N GLY A 116 -21.69 -4.78 -15.79
CA GLY A 116 -21.61 -5.67 -14.63
C GLY A 116 -22.92 -6.41 -14.35
N ALA A 117 -23.70 -6.71 -15.40
CA ALA A 117 -25.03 -7.31 -15.28
C ALA A 117 -25.01 -8.65 -14.51
N VAL A 118 -23.89 -9.38 -14.55
CA VAL A 118 -23.71 -10.65 -13.82
C VAL A 118 -23.89 -10.49 -12.31
N LEU A 119 -23.62 -9.32 -11.73
CA LEU A 119 -23.86 -9.07 -10.30
C LEU A 119 -25.35 -9.10 -9.94
N LYS A 120 -26.23 -8.72 -10.88
CA LYS A 120 -27.69 -8.76 -10.70
C LYS A 120 -28.26 -10.14 -10.95
N THR A 121 -27.79 -10.81 -12.00
CA THR A 121 -28.28 -12.15 -12.38
C THR A 121 -27.76 -13.23 -11.44
N GLY A 122 -26.59 -13.00 -10.81
CA GLY A 122 -25.97 -13.95 -9.88
C GLY A 122 -25.57 -15.27 -10.55
N ASN A 123 -25.29 -15.30 -11.83
CA ASN A 123 -24.95 -16.53 -12.56
C ASN A 123 -23.49 -16.94 -12.33
N PHE A 124 -23.10 -17.08 -11.04
CA PHE A 124 -21.79 -17.56 -10.59
C PHE A 124 -21.90 -18.16 -9.18
N LYS A 125 -20.93 -18.98 -8.79
CA LYS A 125 -20.93 -19.66 -7.49
C LYS A 125 -20.30 -18.81 -6.39
N HIS A 126 -19.18 -18.17 -6.66
CA HIS A 126 -18.38 -17.44 -5.67
C HIS A 126 -17.98 -16.07 -6.19
N LEU A 127 -17.94 -15.10 -5.30
CA LEU A 127 -17.43 -13.76 -5.52
C LEU A 127 -16.30 -13.47 -4.51
N ALA A 128 -15.07 -13.37 -4.99
CA ALA A 128 -13.94 -13.00 -4.13
C ALA A 128 -13.89 -11.49 -3.93
N ILE A 129 -13.85 -11.06 -2.70
CA ILE A 129 -13.54 -9.67 -2.31
C ILE A 129 -12.45 -9.66 -1.25
N ALA A 130 -11.72 -8.57 -1.14
CA ALA A 130 -10.84 -8.35 0.00
C ALA A 130 -11.66 -8.19 1.29
N ASN A 131 -11.07 -8.51 2.45
CA ASN A 131 -11.79 -8.39 3.72
C ASN A 131 -12.19 -6.91 3.98
N PRO A 132 -13.48 -6.57 4.02
CA PRO A 132 -13.94 -5.18 4.14
C PRO A 132 -13.61 -4.53 5.49
N LYS A 133 -13.28 -5.33 6.52
CA LYS A 133 -12.89 -4.81 7.83
C LYS A 133 -11.44 -4.31 7.90
N THR A 134 -10.59 -4.79 7.00
CA THR A 134 -9.14 -4.52 7.07
C THR A 134 -8.54 -4.02 5.76
N ALA A 135 -9.28 -4.12 4.65
CA ALA A 135 -8.80 -3.76 3.32
C ALA A 135 -9.75 -2.74 2.66
N PRO A 136 -9.26 -1.54 2.30
CA PRO A 136 -10.05 -0.48 1.66
C PRO A 136 -10.78 -0.93 0.40
N TYR A 137 -10.15 -1.75 -0.45
CA TYR A 137 -10.80 -2.29 -1.64
C TYR A 137 -11.97 -3.24 -1.33
N GLY A 138 -11.92 -3.94 -0.19
CA GLY A 138 -13.06 -4.74 0.29
C GLY A 138 -14.20 -3.86 0.75
N ALA A 139 -13.93 -2.80 1.49
CA ALA A 139 -14.94 -1.81 1.89
C ALA A 139 -15.57 -1.14 0.66
N ALA A 140 -14.77 -0.71 -0.29
CA ALA A 140 -15.25 -0.13 -1.56
C ALA A 140 -16.11 -1.11 -2.37
N ALA A 141 -15.76 -2.40 -2.40
CA ALA A 141 -16.57 -3.42 -3.07
C ALA A 141 -17.96 -3.56 -2.43
N VAL A 142 -18.03 -3.58 -1.08
CA VAL A 142 -19.30 -3.60 -0.35
C VAL A 142 -20.12 -2.34 -0.62
N GLU A 143 -19.50 -1.17 -0.63
CA GLU A 143 -20.17 0.09 -0.95
C GLU A 143 -20.78 0.09 -2.36
N VAL A 144 -20.01 -0.35 -3.37
CA VAL A 144 -20.50 -0.48 -4.75
C VAL A 144 -21.67 -1.44 -4.83
N MET A 145 -21.58 -2.62 -4.20
CA MET A 145 -22.68 -3.60 -4.21
C MET A 145 -23.92 -3.06 -3.48
N ASN A 146 -23.76 -2.27 -2.41
CA ASN A 146 -24.86 -1.57 -1.76
C ASN A 146 -25.54 -0.57 -2.68
N LYS A 147 -24.76 0.29 -3.34
CA LYS A 147 -25.29 1.29 -4.32
C LYS A 147 -26.02 0.63 -5.48
N LEU A 148 -25.58 -0.54 -5.91
CA LEU A 148 -26.22 -1.32 -6.95
C LEU A 148 -27.43 -2.13 -6.46
N GLY A 149 -27.69 -2.17 -5.14
CA GLY A 149 -28.79 -2.93 -4.53
C GLY A 149 -28.64 -4.46 -4.60
N VAL A 150 -27.40 -4.95 -4.76
CA VAL A 150 -27.11 -6.39 -4.95
C VAL A 150 -26.41 -7.04 -3.76
N LEU A 151 -25.97 -6.27 -2.75
CA LEU A 151 -25.15 -6.79 -1.66
C LEU A 151 -25.80 -7.96 -0.91
N GLN A 152 -27.06 -7.84 -0.53
CA GLN A 152 -27.75 -8.89 0.25
C GLN A 152 -27.80 -10.23 -0.50
N ASN A 153 -27.97 -10.19 -1.83
CA ASN A 153 -28.01 -11.37 -2.68
C ASN A 153 -26.63 -11.99 -2.92
N LEU A 154 -25.57 -11.17 -2.84
CA LEU A 154 -24.20 -11.60 -3.12
C LEU A 154 -23.42 -11.98 -1.88
N GLN A 155 -23.77 -11.45 -0.72
CA GLN A 155 -23.07 -11.69 0.53
C GLN A 155 -22.89 -13.18 0.89
N PRO A 156 -23.86 -14.09 0.65
CA PRO A 156 -23.67 -15.52 0.89
C PRO A 156 -22.65 -16.20 -0.05
N ARG A 157 -22.14 -15.48 -1.04
CA ARG A 157 -21.18 -16.00 -2.05
C ARG A 157 -19.76 -15.55 -1.82
N PHE A 158 -19.50 -14.78 -0.76
CA PHE A 158 -18.17 -14.28 -0.40
C PHE A 158 -17.28 -15.38 0.17
#